data_46218d7482b8c7a3205c7bb70b87cfc6
#
_entry.id   46218d7482b8c7a3205c7bb70b87cfc6
#
_cell.length_a   1.000
_cell.length_b   1.000
_cell.length_c   1.000
_cell.angle_alpha   90.00
_cell.angle_beta   90.00
_cell.angle_gamma   90.00
#
_symmetry.space_group_name_H-M   'P 1'
#
loop_
_entity.id
_entity.type
_entity.pdbx_description
1 polymer ?
#
loop_
_entity_poly.entity_id
_entity_poly.type
_entity_poly.pdbx_seq_one_letter_code
_entity_poly.pdbx_strand_id
1 'polypeptide(L)'
;MGEAICSKKREIASNLVERVANKSGEEIPNKYLHKHGFPEAIDEPSVWYHSLLIDFAMLASSTPAAVDELAKLRSALSSWGCFQVINHGIDGSFLEEMIENVKQFSALPVEEKLKCSGPDEKLVGYGTGKFSAGAQPADWNDALYLVLHPPEKRTLQFYPHKPEKYSGMIQEYTEKLAVIAEATYKAMARSLDLKDDCFLSHQVKNTLIKGRFIYYPSCPRPEHVLGVKPHSDGTYMTVLLPDNEVDGLQVLKDEHWYKVPVIPGALFINLGDLGEVPTLQITFGLTPYTTAFILS
;
A
#
# COMPACT_ATOMS: atom_id res chain seq x y z
N MET A 1 -23.02 -14.87 -22.78
CA MET A 1 -22.00 -13.93 -22.25
C MET A 1 -22.60 -12.97 -21.19
N GLY A 2 -23.76 -12.36 -21.39
CA GLY A 2 -24.39 -11.45 -20.43
C GLY A 2 -24.81 -12.08 -19.10
N GLU A 3 -25.36 -13.29 -19.11
CA GLU A 3 -25.79 -14.00 -17.89
C GLU A 3 -24.62 -14.40 -16.99
N ALA A 4 -23.50 -14.84 -17.59
CA ALA A 4 -22.28 -15.19 -16.84
C ALA A 4 -21.66 -13.95 -16.15
N ILE A 5 -21.65 -12.79 -16.83
CA ILE A 5 -21.17 -11.53 -16.26
C ILE A 5 -22.09 -11.07 -15.12
N CYS A 6 -23.41 -11.22 -15.28
CA CYS A 6 -24.38 -10.87 -14.26
C CYS A 6 -24.27 -11.78 -13.02
N SER A 7 -24.09 -13.08 -13.21
CA SER A 7 -23.86 -14.06 -12.14
C SER A 7 -22.59 -13.73 -11.35
N LYS A 8 -21.50 -13.43 -12.03
CA LYS A 8 -20.21 -13.11 -11.42
C LYS A 8 -20.24 -11.79 -10.64
N LYS A 9 -20.92 -10.77 -11.15
CA LYS A 9 -21.14 -9.51 -10.39
C LYS A 9 -21.96 -9.74 -9.12
N ARG A 10 -22.94 -10.65 -9.14
CA ARG A 10 -23.71 -11.03 -7.96
C ARG A 10 -22.84 -11.74 -6.91
N GLU A 11 -21.96 -12.62 -7.36
CA GLU A 11 -21.02 -13.32 -6.49
C GLU A 11 -20.03 -12.35 -5.83
N ILE A 12 -19.40 -11.44 -6.60
CA ILE A 12 -18.55 -10.38 -6.05
C ILE A 12 -19.34 -9.56 -5.04
N ALA A 13 -20.55 -9.11 -5.40
CA ALA A 13 -21.40 -8.31 -4.52
C ALA A 13 -21.73 -9.00 -3.20
N SER A 14 -21.94 -10.33 -3.21
CA SER A 14 -22.27 -11.09 -2.00
C SER A 14 -21.07 -11.24 -1.05
N ASN A 15 -19.87 -11.12 -1.58
CA ASN A 15 -18.62 -11.30 -0.83
C ASN A 15 -18.01 -9.99 -0.34
N LEU A 16 -18.53 -8.82 -0.73
CA LEU A 16 -18.00 -7.54 -0.28
C LEU A 16 -18.09 -7.42 1.24
N VAL A 17 -16.99 -6.99 1.85
CA VAL A 17 -16.88 -6.85 3.30
C VAL A 17 -17.84 -5.79 3.82
N GLU A 18 -18.03 -4.68 3.09
CA GLU A 18 -19.00 -3.65 3.46
C GLU A 18 -20.43 -4.21 3.60
N ARG A 19 -20.82 -5.15 2.75
CA ARG A 19 -22.14 -5.80 2.85
C ARG A 19 -22.23 -6.74 4.04
N VAL A 20 -21.12 -7.39 4.38
CA VAL A 20 -21.03 -8.26 5.56
C VAL A 20 -21.10 -7.39 6.81
N ALA A 21 -20.34 -6.32 6.88
CA ALA A 21 -20.32 -5.37 7.99
C ALA A 21 -21.71 -4.77 8.26
N ASN A 22 -22.44 -4.41 7.20
CA ASN A 22 -23.78 -3.81 7.31
C ASN A 22 -24.90 -4.80 7.68
N LYS A 23 -24.69 -6.10 7.49
CA LYS A 23 -25.71 -7.13 7.72
C LYS A 23 -25.59 -7.85 9.06
N SER A 24 -24.38 -7.99 9.56
CA SER A 24 -24.08 -8.98 10.59
C SER A 24 -24.38 -8.52 12.02
N GLY A 25 -24.78 -7.26 12.24
CA GLY A 25 -24.95 -6.80 13.61
C GLY A 25 -23.68 -7.06 14.42
N GLU A 26 -23.72 -8.00 15.37
CA GLU A 26 -22.55 -8.38 16.18
C GLU A 26 -21.83 -9.64 15.68
N GLU A 27 -22.40 -10.40 14.73
CA GLU A 27 -21.82 -11.65 14.26
C GLU A 27 -20.96 -11.47 13.01
N ILE A 28 -19.67 -11.77 13.15
CA ILE A 28 -18.72 -11.80 12.03
C ILE A 28 -18.65 -13.24 11.50
N PRO A 29 -18.71 -13.44 10.16
CA PRO A 29 -18.55 -14.77 9.58
C PRO A 29 -17.19 -15.38 9.94
N ASN A 30 -17.19 -16.68 10.30
CA ASN A 30 -16.01 -17.42 10.74
C ASN A 30 -14.81 -17.34 9.79
N LYS A 31 -15.06 -17.09 8.50
CA LYS A 31 -13.99 -16.94 7.49
C LYS A 31 -13.07 -15.74 7.72
N TYR A 32 -13.46 -14.77 8.56
CA TYR A 32 -12.64 -13.59 8.90
C TYR A 32 -11.99 -13.70 10.28
N LEU A 33 -12.43 -14.65 11.12
CA LEU A 33 -12.02 -14.70 12.52
C LEU A 33 -10.70 -15.42 12.72
N HIS A 34 -9.81 -14.76 13.42
CA HIS A 34 -8.56 -15.32 13.96
C HIS A 34 -8.82 -15.79 15.40
N LYS A 35 -8.72 -17.11 15.64
CA LYS A 35 -9.13 -17.76 16.89
C LYS A 35 -8.36 -17.28 18.13
N HIS A 36 -7.12 -16.84 17.96
CA HIS A 36 -6.21 -16.53 19.06
C HIS A 36 -5.94 -15.05 19.26
N GLY A 37 -6.64 -14.19 18.49
CA GLY A 37 -6.34 -12.75 18.48
C GLY A 37 -4.96 -12.46 17.90
N PHE A 38 -4.41 -11.27 18.21
CA PHE A 38 -3.13 -10.82 17.73
C PHE A 38 -2.25 -10.34 18.88
N PRO A 39 -0.92 -10.49 18.79
CA PRO A 39 -0.02 -9.89 19.76
C PRO A 39 -0.16 -8.36 19.73
N GLU A 40 -0.05 -7.75 20.89
CA GLU A 40 -0.05 -6.30 21.00
C GLU A 40 1.18 -5.73 20.31
N ALA A 41 0.99 -4.69 19.50
CA ALA A 41 2.08 -4.04 18.81
C ALA A 41 2.76 -3.01 19.71
N ILE A 42 4.07 -2.94 19.60
CA ILE A 42 4.91 -1.96 20.30
C ILE A 42 4.62 -0.57 19.70
N ASP A 43 4.26 0.35 20.55
CA ASP A 43 4.08 1.76 20.21
C ASP A 43 5.34 2.53 20.63
N GLU A 44 6.28 2.70 19.70
CA GLU A 44 7.54 3.40 19.94
C GLU A 44 7.80 4.45 18.85
N PRO A 45 7.09 5.57 18.89
CA PRO A 45 7.21 6.63 17.87
C PRO A 45 8.63 7.19 17.72
N SER A 46 9.45 7.15 18.78
CA SER A 46 10.83 7.64 18.74
C SER A 46 11.69 6.95 17.68
N VAL A 47 11.50 5.65 17.44
CA VAL A 47 12.20 4.90 16.39
C VAL A 47 11.86 5.47 15.02
N TRP A 48 10.58 5.76 14.77
CA TRP A 48 10.12 6.32 13.50
C TRP A 48 10.67 7.71 13.27
N TYR A 49 10.50 8.62 14.21
CA TYR A 49 10.94 10.01 14.04
C TYR A 49 12.45 10.18 13.91
N HIS A 50 13.25 9.38 14.62
CA HIS A 50 14.70 9.54 14.60
C HIS A 50 15.38 8.71 13.49
N SER A 51 14.90 7.50 13.23
CA SER A 51 15.62 6.53 12.39
C SER A 51 14.93 6.21 11.07
N LEU A 52 13.62 6.37 10.99
CA LEU A 52 12.83 5.90 9.86
C LEU A 52 12.06 7.02 9.14
N LEU A 53 12.15 8.27 9.58
CA LEU A 53 11.57 9.42 8.91
C LEU A 53 12.64 10.10 8.06
N ILE A 54 12.52 10.02 6.74
CA ILE A 54 13.48 10.54 5.76
C ILE A 54 12.96 11.84 5.15
N ASP A 55 13.79 12.88 5.18
CA ASP A 55 13.51 14.14 4.51
C ASP A 55 14.00 14.09 3.05
N PHE A 56 13.06 14.01 2.12
CA PHE A 56 13.36 13.85 0.70
C PHE A 56 14.01 15.11 0.09
N ALA A 57 13.69 16.30 0.59
CA ALA A 57 14.32 17.53 0.12
C ALA A 57 15.82 17.55 0.46
N MET A 58 16.21 16.96 1.59
CA MET A 58 17.62 16.83 1.98
C MET A 58 18.39 15.89 1.06
N LEU A 59 17.78 14.76 0.64
CA LEU A 59 18.43 13.79 -0.25
C LEU A 59 18.81 14.37 -1.63
N ALA A 60 18.11 15.42 -2.06
CA ALA A 60 18.40 16.11 -3.33
C ALA A 60 19.51 17.17 -3.22
N SER A 61 19.95 17.50 -2.00
CA SER A 61 20.95 18.55 -1.76
C SER A 61 22.39 18.01 -1.77
N SER A 62 23.38 18.91 -1.92
CA SER A 62 24.80 18.55 -1.82
C SER A 62 25.43 19.09 -0.52
N THR A 63 24.64 19.14 0.54
CA THR A 63 25.07 19.64 1.86
C THR A 63 25.59 18.52 2.75
N PRO A 64 26.35 18.82 3.82
CA PRO A 64 26.71 17.82 4.82
C PRO A 64 25.49 17.10 5.39
N ALA A 65 24.37 17.81 5.61
CA ALA A 65 23.12 17.23 6.09
C ALA A 65 22.55 16.17 5.13
N ALA A 66 22.80 16.27 3.84
CA ALA A 66 22.40 15.25 2.86
C ALA A 66 23.17 13.93 3.05
N VAL A 67 24.43 14.00 3.48
CA VAL A 67 25.23 12.81 3.79
C VAL A 67 24.66 12.05 4.98
N ASP A 68 24.29 12.79 6.03
CA ASP A 68 23.66 12.20 7.22
C ASP A 68 22.29 11.58 6.88
N GLU A 69 21.51 12.25 6.03
CA GLU A 69 20.20 11.75 5.60
C GLU A 69 20.32 10.49 4.71
N LEU A 70 21.33 10.43 3.82
CA LEU A 70 21.65 9.22 3.07
C LEU A 70 22.11 8.06 3.96
N ALA A 71 22.91 8.34 4.99
CA ALA A 71 23.32 7.34 5.97
C ALA A 71 22.11 6.81 6.76
N LYS A 72 21.18 7.71 7.14
CA LYS A 72 19.93 7.33 7.80
C LYS A 72 19.06 6.46 6.88
N LEU A 73 18.90 6.82 5.62
CA LEU A 73 18.19 6.02 4.63
C LEU A 73 18.80 4.61 4.50
N ARG A 74 20.14 4.53 4.39
CA ARG A 74 20.86 3.26 4.34
C ARG A 74 20.58 2.40 5.58
N SER A 75 20.63 3.01 6.76
CA SER A 75 20.34 2.32 8.02
C SER A 75 18.89 1.84 8.07
N ALA A 76 17.92 2.67 7.69
CA ALA A 76 16.52 2.31 7.65
C ALA A 76 16.28 1.10 6.73
N LEU A 77 16.82 1.13 5.52
CA LEU A 77 16.71 0.04 4.56
C LEU A 77 17.37 -1.25 5.06
N SER A 78 18.60 -1.17 5.57
CA SER A 78 19.33 -2.36 6.01
C SER A 78 18.78 -3.00 7.28
N SER A 79 18.11 -2.23 8.15
CA SER A 79 17.62 -2.74 9.43
C SER A 79 16.10 -2.96 9.47
N TRP A 80 15.33 -2.20 8.68
CA TRP A 80 13.86 -2.25 8.68
C TRP A 80 13.24 -2.55 7.32
N GLY A 81 13.95 -2.33 6.21
CA GLY A 81 13.43 -2.47 4.84
C GLY A 81 12.32 -1.48 4.49
N CYS A 82 12.02 -0.54 5.39
CA CYS A 82 10.96 0.44 5.21
C CYS A 82 11.30 1.76 5.92
N PHE A 83 10.61 2.82 5.52
CA PHE A 83 10.75 4.17 6.08
C PHE A 83 9.55 5.03 5.68
N GLN A 84 9.39 6.16 6.35
CA GLN A 84 8.44 7.20 5.94
C GLN A 84 9.18 8.36 5.29
N VAL A 85 8.55 9.06 4.35
CA VAL A 85 9.13 10.22 3.68
C VAL A 85 8.28 11.45 3.85
N ILE A 86 8.94 12.57 4.14
CA ILE A 86 8.38 13.92 4.15
C ILE A 86 9.10 14.81 3.13
N ASN A 87 8.55 15.98 2.85
CA ASN A 87 9.12 16.96 1.91
C ASN A 87 9.39 16.36 0.51
N HIS A 88 8.54 15.41 0.10
CA HIS A 88 8.65 14.66 -1.16
C HIS A 88 8.11 15.41 -2.38
N GLY A 89 7.65 16.66 -2.21
CA GLY A 89 7.21 17.53 -3.31
C GLY A 89 5.77 17.31 -3.81
N ILE A 90 4.99 16.42 -3.21
CA ILE A 90 3.54 16.35 -3.44
C ILE A 90 2.84 17.22 -2.41
N ASP A 91 1.96 18.11 -2.86
CA ASP A 91 1.21 18.99 -1.97
C ASP A 91 0.30 18.19 -1.03
N GLY A 92 0.27 18.56 0.25
CA GLY A 92 -0.57 17.91 1.25
C GLY A 92 -2.05 17.95 0.89
N SER A 93 -2.53 19.08 0.36
CA SER A 93 -3.91 19.22 -0.12
C SER A 93 -4.26 18.25 -1.26
N PHE A 94 -3.32 17.93 -2.14
CA PHE A 94 -3.52 16.92 -3.18
C PHE A 94 -3.64 15.52 -2.59
N LEU A 95 -2.81 15.18 -1.59
CA LEU A 95 -2.90 13.89 -0.89
C LEU A 95 -4.21 13.75 -0.11
N GLU A 96 -4.65 14.82 0.57
CA GLU A 96 -5.93 14.86 1.26
C GLU A 96 -7.11 14.67 0.28
N GLU A 97 -7.08 15.36 -0.88
CA GLU A 97 -8.10 15.20 -1.92
C GLU A 97 -8.09 13.77 -2.49
N MET A 98 -6.91 13.14 -2.60
CA MET A 98 -6.79 11.75 -3.04
C MET A 98 -7.43 10.79 -2.04
N ILE A 99 -7.18 10.94 -0.75
CA ILE A 99 -7.81 10.15 0.33
C ILE A 99 -9.33 10.35 0.30
N GLU A 100 -9.78 11.60 0.18
CA GLU A 100 -11.21 11.93 0.12
C GLU A 100 -11.90 11.27 -1.07
N ASN A 101 -11.28 11.23 -2.25
CA ASN A 101 -11.83 10.53 -3.42
C ASN A 101 -11.92 9.02 -3.20
N VAL A 102 -10.97 8.39 -2.48
CA VAL A 102 -11.07 6.98 -2.08
C VAL A 102 -12.26 6.78 -1.14
N LYS A 103 -12.43 7.64 -0.12
CA LYS A 103 -13.56 7.60 0.81
C LYS A 103 -14.90 7.77 0.06
N GLN A 104 -15.01 8.76 -0.82
CA GLN A 104 -16.21 8.99 -1.62
C GLN A 104 -16.53 7.82 -2.57
N PHE A 105 -15.53 7.25 -3.24
CA PHE A 105 -15.73 6.07 -4.06
C PHE A 105 -16.23 4.89 -3.22
N SER A 106 -15.66 4.70 -2.04
CA SER A 106 -16.05 3.60 -1.13
C SER A 106 -17.47 3.77 -0.60
N ALA A 107 -17.92 5.00 -0.41
CA ALA A 107 -19.29 5.33 0.01
C ALA A 107 -20.35 5.20 -1.10
N LEU A 108 -19.96 5.00 -2.37
CA LEU A 108 -20.91 4.80 -3.45
C LEU A 108 -21.76 3.54 -3.25
N PRO A 109 -23.00 3.52 -3.79
CA PRO A 109 -23.78 2.29 -3.86
C PRO A 109 -22.98 1.16 -4.53
N VAL A 110 -23.15 -0.06 -4.02
CA VAL A 110 -22.43 -1.26 -4.51
C VAL A 110 -22.54 -1.40 -6.02
N GLU A 111 -23.71 -1.12 -6.59
CA GLU A 111 -23.98 -1.22 -8.02
C GLU A 111 -23.10 -0.27 -8.84
N GLU A 112 -22.76 0.91 -8.31
CA GLU A 112 -21.84 1.86 -8.96
C GLU A 112 -20.41 1.31 -8.90
N LYS A 113 -19.96 0.84 -7.75
CA LYS A 113 -18.61 0.26 -7.58
C LYS A 113 -18.41 -0.99 -8.44
N LEU A 114 -19.43 -1.84 -8.57
CA LEU A 114 -19.39 -3.03 -9.42
C LEU A 114 -19.27 -2.74 -10.93
N LYS A 115 -19.48 -1.50 -11.37
CA LYS A 115 -19.16 -1.10 -12.75
C LYS A 115 -17.66 -1.16 -13.01
N CYS A 116 -16.85 -0.96 -11.97
CA CYS A 116 -15.39 -1.05 -12.00
C CYS A 116 -14.86 -2.47 -11.77
N SER A 117 -15.71 -3.50 -11.61
CA SER A 117 -15.27 -4.87 -11.37
C SER A 117 -14.73 -5.52 -12.64
N GLY A 118 -13.59 -6.18 -12.49
CA GLY A 118 -12.92 -6.93 -13.54
C GLY A 118 -13.09 -8.45 -13.41
N PRO A 119 -12.60 -9.23 -14.39
CA PRO A 119 -12.52 -10.68 -14.27
C PRO A 119 -11.51 -11.07 -13.17
N ASP A 120 -11.87 -12.02 -12.31
CA ASP A 120 -11.06 -12.46 -11.15
C ASP A 120 -9.66 -12.91 -11.55
N GLU A 121 -9.51 -13.52 -12.72
CA GLU A 121 -8.24 -14.04 -13.22
C GLU A 121 -7.17 -12.95 -13.44
N LYS A 122 -7.59 -11.69 -13.62
CA LYS A 122 -6.66 -10.58 -13.89
C LYS A 122 -6.28 -9.76 -12.68
N LEU A 123 -6.83 -10.04 -11.51
CA LEU A 123 -6.61 -9.24 -10.30
C LEU A 123 -6.74 -7.72 -10.55
N VAL A 124 -7.70 -7.30 -11.39
CA VAL A 124 -7.94 -5.91 -11.77
C VAL A 124 -9.42 -5.58 -11.57
N GLY A 125 -9.71 -4.36 -11.13
CA GLY A 125 -11.05 -3.85 -10.85
C GLY A 125 -11.44 -3.96 -9.38
N TYR A 126 -12.68 -3.57 -9.08
CA TYR A 126 -13.23 -3.57 -7.72
C TYR A 126 -13.66 -4.95 -7.25
N GLY A 127 -13.36 -5.27 -5.99
CA GLY A 127 -13.76 -6.51 -5.33
C GLY A 127 -13.06 -6.74 -4.00
N THR A 128 -13.39 -7.85 -3.36
CA THR A 128 -12.80 -8.28 -2.08
C THR A 128 -12.02 -9.59 -2.25
N GLY A 129 -11.05 -9.82 -1.37
CA GLY A 129 -10.45 -11.14 -1.15
C GLY A 129 -9.72 -11.77 -2.33
N LYS A 130 -9.34 -10.99 -3.35
CA LYS A 130 -8.64 -11.52 -4.54
C LYS A 130 -7.30 -12.21 -4.22
N PHE A 131 -6.77 -11.98 -3.01
CA PHE A 131 -5.55 -12.61 -2.50
C PHE A 131 -5.82 -13.63 -1.38
N SER A 132 -7.08 -13.89 -1.04
CA SER A 132 -7.45 -14.81 0.03
C SER A 132 -7.73 -16.21 -0.52
N ALA A 133 -6.73 -16.85 -1.14
CA ALA A 133 -6.81 -18.26 -1.51
C ALA A 133 -6.17 -19.11 -0.40
N GLY A 134 -6.94 -19.96 0.27
CA GLY A 134 -6.41 -20.97 1.20
C GLY A 134 -7.15 -21.09 2.52
N ALA A 135 -6.56 -21.85 3.46
CA ALA A 135 -7.13 -22.17 4.77
C ALA A 135 -7.01 -21.05 5.82
N GLN A 136 -6.41 -19.91 5.46
CA GLN A 136 -6.26 -18.76 6.36
C GLN A 136 -7.51 -17.88 6.35
N PRO A 137 -7.82 -17.17 7.45
CA PRO A 137 -8.89 -16.19 7.49
C PRO A 137 -8.77 -15.16 6.36
N ALA A 138 -9.90 -14.67 5.87
CA ALA A 138 -9.96 -13.66 4.83
C ALA A 138 -9.64 -12.27 5.39
N ASP A 139 -9.09 -11.39 4.56
CA ASP A 139 -8.84 -10.00 4.91
C ASP A 139 -10.17 -9.21 4.99
N TRP A 140 -10.26 -8.28 5.94
CA TRP A 140 -11.42 -7.43 6.15
C TRP A 140 -11.28 -6.12 5.37
N ASN A 141 -11.30 -6.21 4.05
CA ASN A 141 -11.24 -5.04 3.18
C ASN A 141 -11.92 -5.27 1.84
N ASP A 142 -12.35 -4.19 1.24
CA ASP A 142 -12.71 -4.11 -0.17
C ASP A 142 -11.71 -3.19 -0.88
N ALA A 143 -11.34 -3.50 -2.10
CA ALA A 143 -10.32 -2.75 -2.82
C ALA A 143 -10.59 -2.60 -4.31
N LEU A 144 -10.12 -1.47 -4.84
CA LEU A 144 -10.02 -1.24 -6.28
C LEU A 144 -8.56 -1.47 -6.72
N TYR A 145 -8.36 -2.44 -7.61
CA TYR A 145 -7.06 -2.79 -8.18
C TYR A 145 -6.95 -2.30 -9.61
N LEU A 146 -5.94 -1.50 -9.90
CA LEU A 146 -5.73 -0.93 -11.23
C LEU A 146 -4.29 -1.14 -11.71
N VAL A 147 -4.12 -1.32 -13.02
CA VAL A 147 -2.83 -1.14 -13.68
C VAL A 147 -2.71 0.34 -14.02
N LEU A 148 -1.69 1.00 -13.47
CA LEU A 148 -1.50 2.44 -13.57
C LEU A 148 -0.46 2.81 -14.64
N HIS A 149 0.56 1.97 -14.84
CA HIS A 149 1.61 2.17 -15.83
C HIS A 149 2.10 0.80 -16.35
N PRO A 150 2.48 0.66 -17.61
CA PRO A 150 2.46 1.70 -18.64
C PRO A 150 1.03 1.97 -19.17
N PRO A 151 0.81 3.13 -19.82
CA PRO A 151 -0.54 3.54 -20.26
C PRO A 151 -1.27 2.53 -21.14
N GLU A 152 -0.56 1.83 -22.05
CA GLU A 152 -1.13 0.82 -22.96
C GLU A 152 -1.60 -0.45 -22.25
N LYS A 153 -1.19 -0.68 -21.01
CA LYS A 153 -1.67 -1.79 -20.18
C LYS A 153 -2.86 -1.41 -19.30
N ARG A 154 -3.23 -0.12 -19.26
CA ARG A 154 -4.38 0.35 -18.49
C ARG A 154 -5.68 -0.22 -19.07
N THR A 155 -6.55 -0.71 -18.20
CA THR A 155 -7.89 -1.15 -18.59
C THR A 155 -8.90 -0.11 -18.10
N LEU A 156 -9.10 0.95 -18.89
CA LEU A 156 -9.86 2.14 -18.49
C LEU A 156 -11.31 1.83 -18.08
N GLN A 157 -11.89 0.74 -18.57
CA GLN A 157 -13.23 0.30 -18.17
C GLN A 157 -13.37 -0.03 -16.68
N PHE A 158 -12.24 -0.24 -15.98
CA PHE A 158 -12.24 -0.50 -14.53
C PHE A 158 -11.91 0.72 -13.71
N TYR A 159 -11.59 1.84 -14.38
CA TYR A 159 -11.36 3.09 -13.67
C TYR A 159 -12.68 3.70 -13.19
N PRO A 160 -12.73 4.31 -12.01
CA PRO A 160 -13.95 4.88 -11.46
C PRO A 160 -14.41 6.09 -12.27
N HIS A 161 -15.72 6.14 -12.57
CA HIS A 161 -16.36 7.30 -13.19
C HIS A 161 -16.89 8.28 -12.15
N LYS A 162 -16.96 7.84 -10.89
CA LYS A 162 -17.39 8.64 -9.74
C LYS A 162 -16.46 8.36 -8.57
N PRO A 163 -16.10 9.37 -7.78
CA PRO A 163 -16.28 10.81 -8.05
C PRO A 163 -15.68 11.23 -9.41
N GLU A 164 -16.21 12.29 -10.02
CA GLU A 164 -15.84 12.68 -11.39
C GLU A 164 -14.33 12.92 -11.59
N LYS A 165 -13.67 13.52 -10.60
CA LYS A 165 -12.24 13.83 -10.63
C LYS A 165 -11.34 12.61 -10.35
N TYR A 166 -11.86 11.55 -9.75
CA TYR A 166 -11.05 10.47 -9.17
C TYR A 166 -10.13 9.79 -10.19
N SER A 167 -10.64 9.47 -11.37
CA SER A 167 -9.84 8.83 -12.43
C SER A 167 -8.67 9.71 -12.89
N GLY A 168 -8.88 11.02 -13.03
CA GLY A 168 -7.83 11.99 -13.36
C GLY A 168 -6.80 12.11 -12.25
N MET A 169 -7.24 12.16 -11.01
CA MET A 169 -6.35 12.21 -9.85
C MET A 169 -5.49 10.95 -9.70
N ILE A 170 -6.04 9.77 -9.98
CA ILE A 170 -5.26 8.53 -10.01
C ILE A 170 -4.10 8.63 -11.01
N GLN A 171 -4.32 9.23 -12.18
CA GLN A 171 -3.27 9.41 -13.18
C GLN A 171 -2.20 10.39 -12.69
N GLU A 172 -2.60 11.56 -12.22
CA GLU A 172 -1.68 12.56 -11.69
C GLU A 172 -0.89 12.02 -10.49
N TYR A 173 -1.54 11.32 -9.58
CA TYR A 173 -0.90 10.67 -8.45
C TYR A 173 0.15 9.65 -8.91
N THR A 174 -0.17 8.85 -9.94
CA THR A 174 0.78 7.88 -10.52
C THR A 174 2.04 8.56 -11.04
N GLU A 175 1.90 9.68 -11.74
CA GLU A 175 3.03 10.45 -12.28
C GLU A 175 3.89 11.02 -11.16
N LYS A 176 3.28 11.58 -10.12
CA LYS A 176 3.97 12.09 -8.94
C LYS A 176 4.71 10.97 -8.19
N LEU A 177 4.09 9.79 -8.01
CA LEU A 177 4.73 8.64 -7.37
C LEU A 177 5.87 8.06 -8.21
N ALA A 178 5.80 8.11 -9.54
CA ALA A 178 6.91 7.68 -10.39
C ALA A 178 8.17 8.53 -10.17
N VAL A 179 8.01 9.85 -9.97
CA VAL A 179 9.11 10.76 -9.62
C VAL A 179 9.71 10.40 -8.25
N ILE A 180 8.88 10.13 -7.25
CA ILE A 180 9.34 9.72 -5.91
C ILE A 180 10.06 8.38 -5.98
N ALA A 181 9.54 7.42 -6.72
CA ALA A 181 10.17 6.12 -6.89
C ALA A 181 11.56 6.24 -7.55
N GLU A 182 11.67 7.04 -8.61
CA GLU A 182 12.96 7.30 -9.26
C GLU A 182 13.95 7.97 -8.32
N ALA A 183 13.51 8.98 -7.56
CA ALA A 183 14.34 9.67 -6.58
C ALA A 183 14.78 8.72 -5.45
N THR A 184 13.90 7.83 -5.00
CA THR A 184 14.22 6.79 -4.01
C THR A 184 15.33 5.86 -4.52
N TYR A 185 15.22 5.33 -5.74
CA TYR A 185 16.25 4.48 -6.32
C TYR A 185 17.60 5.19 -6.46
N LYS A 186 17.61 6.46 -6.86
CA LYS A 186 18.84 7.27 -6.92
C LYS A 186 19.44 7.46 -5.53
N ALA A 187 18.64 7.79 -4.54
CA ALA A 187 19.10 7.93 -3.16
C ALA A 187 19.66 6.60 -2.59
N MET A 188 19.01 5.48 -2.90
CA MET A 188 19.52 4.14 -2.57
C MET A 188 20.89 3.89 -3.22
N ALA A 189 21.05 4.18 -4.50
CA ALA A 189 22.34 4.03 -5.20
C ALA A 189 23.43 4.89 -4.55
N ARG A 190 23.16 6.17 -4.30
CA ARG A 190 24.10 7.08 -3.63
C ARG A 190 24.47 6.63 -2.23
N SER A 191 23.51 6.10 -1.45
CA SER A 191 23.79 5.60 -0.10
C SER A 191 24.76 4.40 -0.08
N LEU A 192 24.99 3.79 -1.23
CA LEU A 192 25.86 2.65 -1.47
C LEU A 192 27.10 3.00 -2.28
N ASP A 193 27.36 4.29 -2.53
CA ASP A 193 28.45 4.78 -3.39
C ASP A 193 28.37 4.23 -4.82
N LEU A 194 27.14 3.95 -5.31
CA LEU A 194 26.87 3.50 -6.67
C LEU A 194 26.42 4.66 -7.56
N LYS A 195 26.46 4.45 -8.88
CA LYS A 195 25.93 5.42 -9.84
C LYS A 195 24.41 5.52 -9.73
N ASP A 196 23.86 6.71 -9.89
CA ASP A 196 22.42 7.01 -9.79
C ASP A 196 21.52 6.11 -10.65
N ASP A 197 22.01 5.65 -11.79
CA ASP A 197 21.29 4.79 -12.74
C ASP A 197 21.39 3.29 -12.42
N CYS A 198 22.14 2.90 -11.40
CA CYS A 198 22.42 1.50 -11.07
C CYS A 198 21.14 0.67 -10.90
N PHE A 199 20.12 1.18 -10.20
CA PHE A 199 18.83 0.52 -10.02
C PHE A 199 17.81 0.87 -11.10
N LEU A 200 18.03 1.93 -11.88
CA LEU A 200 17.08 2.40 -12.90
C LEU A 200 17.22 1.67 -14.23
N SER A 201 18.44 1.23 -14.59
CA SER A 201 18.75 0.66 -15.91
C SER A 201 17.95 -0.64 -16.21
N HIS A 202 17.64 -1.42 -15.21
CA HIS A 202 16.85 -2.65 -15.34
C HIS A 202 15.34 -2.45 -15.17
N GLN A 203 14.91 -1.38 -14.52
CA GLN A 203 13.51 -1.19 -14.09
C GLN A 203 12.73 -0.23 -14.99
N VAL A 204 13.31 0.88 -15.43
CA VAL A 204 12.59 1.98 -16.11
C VAL A 204 11.93 1.56 -17.44
N LYS A 205 12.55 0.67 -18.22
CA LYS A 205 12.02 0.30 -19.55
C LYS A 205 10.78 -0.60 -19.52
N ASN A 206 10.53 -1.30 -18.41
CA ASN A 206 9.42 -2.26 -18.31
C ASN A 206 8.66 -2.14 -16.98
N THR A 207 8.72 -0.99 -16.33
CA THR A 207 8.07 -0.80 -15.02
C THR A 207 6.56 -1.00 -15.13
N LEU A 208 6.02 -1.92 -14.32
CA LEU A 208 4.60 -2.10 -14.15
C LEU A 208 4.21 -1.48 -12.81
N ILE A 209 3.45 -0.36 -12.85
CA ILE A 209 2.88 0.23 -11.64
C ILE A 209 1.45 -0.24 -11.49
N LYS A 210 1.15 -0.80 -10.33
CA LYS A 210 -0.20 -1.20 -9.92
C LYS A 210 -0.63 -0.35 -8.74
N GLY A 211 -1.89 0.06 -8.71
CA GLY A 211 -2.50 0.74 -7.57
C GLY A 211 -3.52 -0.15 -6.89
N ARG A 212 -3.51 -0.13 -5.57
CA ARG A 212 -4.49 -0.77 -4.71
C ARG A 212 -5.09 0.30 -3.81
N PHE A 213 -6.36 0.64 -4.03
CA PHE A 213 -7.12 1.60 -3.23
C PHE A 213 -8.03 0.81 -2.31
N ILE A 214 -7.72 0.82 -1.02
CA ILE A 214 -8.31 -0.08 -0.04
C ILE A 214 -9.24 0.70 0.87
N TYR A 215 -10.37 0.09 1.18
CA TYR A 215 -11.31 0.54 2.20
C TYR A 215 -11.52 -0.56 3.22
N TYR A 216 -11.44 -0.20 4.49
CA TYR A 216 -11.68 -1.07 5.64
C TYR A 216 -13.01 -0.68 6.29
N PRO A 217 -14.09 -1.44 6.06
CA PRO A 217 -15.36 -1.18 6.74
C PRO A 217 -15.22 -1.37 8.25
N SER A 218 -16.00 -0.61 9.02
CA SER A 218 -16.06 -0.77 10.48
C SER A 218 -16.29 -2.22 10.87
N CYS A 219 -15.53 -2.70 11.84
CA CYS A 219 -15.58 -4.07 12.32
C CYS A 219 -16.12 -4.09 13.76
N PRO A 220 -17.18 -4.87 14.08
CA PRO A 220 -17.70 -4.95 15.43
C PRO A 220 -16.79 -5.73 16.40
N ARG A 221 -15.81 -6.47 15.90
CA ARG A 221 -14.86 -7.26 16.68
C ARG A 221 -13.45 -7.14 16.14
N PRO A 222 -12.84 -5.94 16.17
CA PRO A 222 -11.54 -5.69 15.58
C PRO A 222 -10.40 -6.52 16.19
N GLU A 223 -10.55 -6.95 17.44
CA GLU A 223 -9.57 -7.77 18.17
C GLU A 223 -9.38 -9.18 17.58
N HIS A 224 -10.28 -9.61 16.70
CA HIS A 224 -10.23 -10.92 16.05
C HIS A 224 -10.10 -10.88 14.54
N VAL A 225 -9.98 -9.68 13.94
CA VAL A 225 -10.06 -9.51 12.49
C VAL A 225 -8.90 -8.65 11.98
N LEU A 226 -8.27 -9.06 10.88
CA LEU A 226 -7.23 -8.27 10.21
C LEU A 226 -7.77 -7.58 8.97
N GLY A 227 -7.44 -6.32 8.80
CA GLY A 227 -7.69 -5.59 7.57
C GLY A 227 -6.93 -6.20 6.39
N VAL A 228 -5.64 -6.46 6.60
CA VAL A 228 -4.77 -7.26 5.71
C VAL A 228 -3.89 -8.13 6.60
N LYS A 229 -3.83 -9.43 6.28
CA LYS A 229 -2.95 -10.36 7.00
C LYS A 229 -1.47 -10.00 6.84
N PRO A 230 -0.62 -10.49 7.77
CA PRO A 230 0.82 -10.47 7.64
C PRO A 230 1.27 -10.98 6.27
N HIS A 231 2.05 -10.17 5.54
CA HIS A 231 2.58 -10.53 4.22
C HIS A 231 3.83 -9.71 3.92
N SER A 232 4.61 -10.16 2.97
CA SER A 232 5.58 -9.35 2.24
C SER A 232 5.01 -8.99 0.87
N ASP A 233 5.44 -7.86 0.32
CA ASP A 233 5.00 -7.43 -1.00
C ASP A 233 5.83 -8.12 -2.09
N GLY A 234 5.16 -8.78 -3.04
CA GLY A 234 5.80 -9.38 -4.21
C GLY A 234 6.20 -8.35 -5.29
N THR A 235 6.66 -7.17 -4.90
CA THR A 235 7.07 -6.06 -5.78
C THR A 235 8.53 -5.68 -5.50
N TYR A 236 9.09 -4.74 -6.27
CA TYR A 236 10.39 -4.14 -5.95
C TYR A 236 10.28 -3.13 -4.81
N MET A 237 9.26 -2.30 -4.87
CA MET A 237 8.99 -1.25 -3.91
C MET A 237 7.49 -0.97 -3.86
N THR A 238 6.98 -0.70 -2.69
CA THR A 238 5.63 -0.19 -2.46
C THR A 238 5.72 1.21 -1.89
N VAL A 239 4.87 2.10 -2.38
CA VAL A 239 4.64 3.43 -1.82
C VAL A 239 3.20 3.50 -1.34
N LEU A 240 3.01 3.70 -0.05
CA LEU A 240 1.71 3.72 0.60
C LEU A 240 1.40 5.15 1.06
N LEU A 241 0.19 5.61 0.75
CA LEU A 241 -0.43 6.79 1.35
C LEU A 241 -1.43 6.29 2.42
N PRO A 242 -1.10 6.40 3.71
CA PRO A 242 -2.02 6.02 4.79
C PRO A 242 -3.13 7.07 4.94
N ASP A 243 -4.24 6.68 5.55
CA ASP A 243 -5.24 7.64 6.04
C ASP A 243 -4.63 8.49 7.18
N ASN A 244 -4.94 9.78 7.21
CA ASN A 244 -4.41 10.70 8.23
C ASN A 244 -5.09 10.56 9.59
N GLU A 245 -6.21 9.82 9.68
CA GLU A 245 -7.05 9.73 10.88
C GLU A 245 -6.98 8.36 11.55
N VAL A 246 -6.50 7.33 10.83
CA VAL A 246 -6.54 5.94 11.32
C VAL A 246 -5.16 5.32 11.25
N ASP A 247 -4.63 4.95 12.40
CA ASP A 247 -3.43 4.13 12.51
C ASP A 247 -3.81 2.64 12.44
N GLY A 248 -3.19 1.91 11.56
CA GLY A 248 -3.49 0.48 11.40
C GLY A 248 -2.32 -0.28 10.79
N LEU A 249 -1.34 0.45 10.26
CA LEU A 249 -0.15 -0.14 9.68
C LEU A 249 0.81 -0.60 10.77
N GLN A 250 1.26 -1.85 10.66
CA GLN A 250 2.27 -2.41 11.54
C GLN A 250 3.36 -3.10 10.73
N VAL A 251 4.58 -3.11 11.26
CA VAL A 251 5.75 -3.77 10.69
C VAL A 251 6.28 -4.79 11.68
N LEU A 252 6.54 -6.00 11.20
CA LEU A 252 7.17 -7.05 11.99
C LEU A 252 8.70 -6.90 11.90
N LYS A 253 9.35 -6.80 13.06
CA LYS A 253 10.80 -6.79 13.18
C LYS A 253 11.24 -7.56 14.43
N ASP A 254 12.22 -8.45 14.26
CA ASP A 254 12.77 -9.24 15.36
C ASP A 254 11.66 -9.92 16.20
N GLU A 255 10.71 -10.55 15.52
CA GLU A 255 9.53 -11.23 16.09
C GLU A 255 8.53 -10.34 16.83
N HIS A 256 8.68 -9.00 16.75
CA HIS A 256 7.76 -8.04 17.38
C HIS A 256 7.08 -7.16 16.34
N TRP A 257 5.80 -6.89 16.56
CA TRP A 257 5.04 -5.93 15.77
C TRP A 257 5.25 -4.52 16.28
N TYR A 258 5.54 -3.60 15.38
CA TYR A 258 5.70 -2.17 15.67
C TYR A 258 4.62 -1.37 14.93
N LYS A 259 3.93 -0.50 15.65
CA LYS A 259 3.01 0.46 15.03
C LYS A 259 3.77 1.47 14.21
N VAL A 260 3.26 1.76 13.02
CA VAL A 260 3.74 2.87 12.18
C VAL A 260 2.93 4.12 12.54
N PRO A 261 3.54 5.17 13.08
CA PRO A 261 2.80 6.37 13.46
C PRO A 261 2.24 7.07 12.22
N VAL A 262 1.04 7.62 12.34
CA VAL A 262 0.47 8.48 11.31
C VAL A 262 1.17 9.83 11.34
N ILE A 263 1.85 10.18 10.27
CA ILE A 263 2.47 11.48 10.05
C ILE A 263 1.73 12.14 8.89
N PRO A 264 0.94 13.21 9.12
CA PRO A 264 0.16 13.84 8.07
C PRO A 264 1.02 14.23 6.86
N GLY A 265 0.59 13.82 5.67
CA GLY A 265 1.29 14.09 4.42
C GLY A 265 2.57 13.27 4.20
N ALA A 266 2.97 12.38 5.11
CA ALA A 266 4.05 11.45 4.84
C ALA A 266 3.59 10.26 4.00
N LEU A 267 4.49 9.75 3.17
CA LEU A 267 4.31 8.47 2.48
C LEU A 267 5.14 7.40 3.18
N PHE A 268 4.60 6.19 3.28
CA PHE A 268 5.35 5.04 3.74
C PHE A 268 5.92 4.29 2.54
N ILE A 269 7.20 3.94 2.59
CA ILE A 269 7.90 3.21 1.52
C ILE A 269 8.50 1.94 2.12
N ASN A 270 8.26 0.81 1.46
CA ASN A 270 8.90 -0.46 1.79
C ASN A 270 9.44 -1.15 0.51
N LEU A 271 10.53 -1.90 0.69
CA LEU A 271 11.01 -2.82 -0.33
C LEU A 271 10.21 -4.11 -0.27
N GLY A 272 9.87 -4.65 -1.43
CA GLY A 272 9.23 -5.96 -1.54
C GLY A 272 10.23 -7.07 -1.90
N ASP A 273 9.73 -8.31 -1.98
CA ASP A 273 10.55 -9.52 -2.21
C ASP A 273 11.40 -9.45 -3.50
N LEU A 274 10.89 -8.79 -4.55
CA LEU A 274 11.68 -8.57 -5.77
C LEU A 274 12.74 -7.47 -5.59
N GLY A 275 12.61 -6.59 -4.63
CA GLY A 275 13.62 -5.60 -4.23
C GLY A 275 14.77 -6.23 -3.44
N GLU A 276 14.55 -7.42 -2.90
CA GLU A 276 15.55 -8.24 -2.21
C GLU A 276 16.47 -9.03 -3.17
N VAL A 277 16.70 -8.52 -4.39
CA VAL A 277 17.62 -9.16 -5.34
C VAL A 277 18.96 -9.44 -4.65
N PRO A 278 19.65 -10.55 -4.94
CA PRO A 278 20.89 -10.93 -4.27
C PRO A 278 21.91 -9.80 -4.15
N THR A 279 21.93 -8.87 -5.10
CA THR A 279 22.79 -7.68 -5.07
C THR A 279 22.37 -6.70 -3.96
N LEU A 280 21.08 -6.51 -3.69
CA LEU A 280 20.57 -5.64 -2.62
C LEU A 280 20.66 -6.33 -1.25
N GLN A 281 20.39 -7.63 -1.17
CA GLN A 281 20.59 -8.41 0.05
C GLN A 281 22.04 -8.40 0.48
N ILE A 282 22.99 -8.60 -0.44
CA ILE A 282 24.44 -8.55 -0.16
C ILE A 282 24.84 -7.13 0.24
N THR A 283 24.22 -6.12 -0.36
CA THR A 283 24.62 -4.72 -0.20
C THR A 283 23.94 -4.04 0.99
N PHE A 284 22.66 -4.35 1.26
CA PHE A 284 21.90 -3.81 2.39
C PHE A 284 21.76 -4.76 3.58
N GLY A 285 22.06 -6.05 3.41
CA GLY A 285 21.86 -7.06 4.46
C GLY A 285 20.38 -7.27 4.79
N LEU A 286 19.50 -7.09 3.80
CA LEU A 286 18.05 -7.13 4.00
C LEU A 286 17.59 -8.45 4.58
N THR A 287 16.81 -8.39 5.63
CA THR A 287 16.01 -9.51 6.14
C THR A 287 14.59 -9.40 5.60
N PRO A 288 13.90 -10.52 5.32
CA PRO A 288 12.52 -10.46 4.85
C PRO A 288 11.64 -9.75 5.89
N TYR A 289 10.91 -8.72 5.44
CA TYR A 289 9.99 -7.95 6.27
C TYR A 289 8.57 -8.38 6.01
N THR A 290 7.80 -8.43 7.07
CA THR A 290 6.38 -8.72 7.00
C THR A 290 5.60 -7.50 7.47
N THR A 291 4.72 -6.99 6.62
CA THR A 291 3.79 -5.93 6.98
C THR A 291 2.40 -6.51 7.22
N ALA A 292 1.66 -5.92 8.13
CA ALA A 292 0.25 -6.24 8.34
C ALA A 292 -0.55 -4.98 8.64
N PHE A 293 -1.81 -4.98 8.23
CA PHE A 293 -2.77 -3.95 8.62
C PHE A 293 -3.72 -4.56 9.64
N ILE A 294 -3.68 -4.03 10.86
CA ILE A 294 -4.64 -4.38 11.91
C ILE A 294 -5.69 -3.29 11.96
N LEU A 295 -6.95 -3.68 12.07
CA LEU A 295 -8.04 -2.75 12.29
C LEU A 295 -8.00 -2.28 13.75
N SER A 296 -8.03 -0.99 13.97
CA SER A 296 -8.16 -0.38 15.29
C SER A 296 -9.60 -0.01 15.56
#